data_21ae2f7533133dd2f97915b3c058a63f
#
_entry.id   21ae2f7533133dd2f97915b3c058a63f
#
_cell.length_a   1.000
_cell.length_b   1.000
_cell.length_c   1.000
_cell.angle_alpha   90.00
_cell.angle_beta   90.00
_cell.angle_gamma   90.00
#
_symmetry.space_group_name_H-M   'P 1'
#
loop_
_entity.id
_entity.type
_entity.pdbx_description
1 polymer ?
#
loop_
_entity_poly.entity_id
_entity_poly.type
_entity_poly.pdbx_seq_one_letter_code
_entity_poly.pdbx_strand_id
1 'polypeptide(L)'
;EFAAGSATGTNTVAGITDFGEAQDALQIEDVNYTFPVGGWEVSLGESMDASKNWPNACKYTPIVDSMEDCGATRSVDMPGDISFSAGYEFDNGWAVGFGASADDGETNLGAFTTESDDRYGLAFGYEVDKYGFTVAYGNMEDATNNIALWGLTAYWSPEGIGTLSGGLE
;
A
#
# COMPACT_ATOMS: atom_id res chain seq x y z
N GLU A 1 -6.26 9.21 8.38
CA GLU A 1 -7.10 8.16 8.95
C GLU A 1 -7.14 8.28 10.47
N PHE A 2 -8.28 7.95 11.11
CA PHE A 2 -8.41 8.00 12.56
C PHE A 2 -8.76 6.62 13.05
N ALA A 3 -7.84 5.95 13.70
CA ALA A 3 -8.12 4.70 14.37
C ALA A 3 -8.50 4.92 15.83
N ALA A 4 -9.50 4.21 16.30
CA ALA A 4 -9.80 4.09 17.72
C ALA A 4 -8.93 2.97 18.28
N GLY A 5 -7.81 3.35 18.86
CA GLY A 5 -6.78 2.41 19.27
C GLY A 5 -7.08 1.58 20.52
N SER A 6 -6.37 0.52 20.74
CA SER A 6 -6.60 -0.65 21.57
C SER A 6 -5.86 -0.71 22.90
N ALA A 7 -6.49 -1.34 23.83
CA ALA A 7 -5.77 -1.94 24.97
C ALA A 7 -5.03 -3.21 24.53
N THR A 8 -3.80 -3.40 25.02
CA THR A 8 -2.97 -4.59 24.85
C THR A 8 -3.76 -5.89 25.12
N GLY A 9 -4.41 -6.40 24.12
CA GLY A 9 -5.02 -7.71 24.12
C GLY A 9 -4.54 -8.47 22.89
N THR A 10 -3.90 -9.59 23.09
CA THR A 10 -3.65 -10.53 22.01
C THR A 10 -4.96 -10.86 21.33
N ASN A 11 -5.15 -10.37 20.13
CA ASN A 11 -6.29 -10.74 19.32
C ASN A 11 -6.13 -12.22 18.93
N THR A 12 -6.80 -13.09 19.69
CA THR A 12 -6.66 -14.55 19.52
C THR A 12 -7.41 -15.09 18.31
N VAL A 13 -8.08 -14.23 17.56
CA VAL A 13 -8.71 -14.53 16.27
C VAL A 13 -7.86 -13.93 15.12
N ALA A 14 -6.57 -13.92 15.32
CA ALA A 14 -5.61 -13.38 14.37
C ALA A 14 -5.87 -13.88 12.94
N GLY A 15 -5.99 -12.97 12.01
CA GLY A 15 -6.13 -13.22 10.59
C GLY A 15 -7.55 -13.44 10.08
N ILE A 16 -8.60 -13.29 10.90
CA ILE A 16 -9.98 -13.43 10.44
C ILE A 16 -10.72 -12.09 10.45
N THR A 17 -10.55 -11.30 11.49
CA THR A 17 -11.13 -9.96 11.60
C THR A 17 -10.20 -9.05 12.39
N ASP A 18 -9.91 -7.89 11.86
CA ASP A 18 -9.35 -6.81 12.64
C ASP A 18 -10.48 -5.99 13.25
N PHE A 19 -10.62 -6.03 14.56
CA PHE A 19 -11.57 -5.20 15.29
C PHE A 19 -10.93 -3.93 15.82
N GLY A 20 -9.77 -3.61 15.32
CA GLY A 20 -8.99 -2.49 15.81
C GLY A 20 -8.63 -2.67 17.29
N GLU A 21 -7.45 -2.46 17.59
CA GLU A 21 -7.01 -2.40 18.97
C GLU A 21 -7.62 -1.17 19.65
N ALA A 22 -8.66 -1.28 20.50
CA ALA A 22 -9.31 -0.15 21.16
C ALA A 22 -8.45 0.40 22.31
N GLN A 23 -7.66 1.43 22.09
CA GLN A 23 -7.09 2.24 23.18
C GLN A 23 -8.12 3.29 23.62
N ASP A 24 -8.03 3.73 24.88
CA ASP A 24 -8.90 4.79 25.41
C ASP A 24 -8.53 6.19 24.85
N ALA A 25 -7.74 6.26 23.77
CA ALA A 25 -7.28 7.49 23.14
C ALA A 25 -7.44 7.45 21.62
N LEU A 26 -7.86 8.57 21.04
CA LEU A 26 -7.85 8.77 19.60
C LEU A 26 -6.40 8.92 19.14
N GLN A 27 -5.97 8.06 18.22
CA GLN A 27 -4.66 8.14 17.58
C GLN A 27 -4.82 8.59 16.12
N ILE A 28 -3.87 9.36 15.64
CA ILE A 28 -3.71 9.65 14.23
C ILE A 28 -2.72 8.62 13.69
N GLU A 29 -3.16 7.78 12.76
CA GLU A 29 -2.32 6.74 12.15
C GLU A 29 -1.46 7.32 11.04
N ASP A 30 -2.07 8.07 10.14
CA ASP A 30 -1.37 8.78 9.09
C ASP A 30 -1.87 10.23 8.94
N VAL A 31 -1.02 11.09 8.42
CA VAL A 31 -1.37 12.43 7.95
C VAL A 31 -0.86 12.58 6.54
N ASN A 32 -1.77 12.65 5.59
CA ASN A 32 -1.35 12.78 4.20
C ASN A 32 -2.15 13.85 3.45
N TYR A 33 -1.54 14.38 2.40
CA TYR A 33 -2.14 15.32 1.47
C TYR A 33 -2.01 14.78 0.05
N THR A 34 -3.16 14.56 -0.60
CA THR A 34 -3.24 14.08 -1.99
C THR A 34 -3.71 15.20 -2.91
N PHE A 35 -3.05 15.36 -4.04
CA PHE A 35 -3.35 16.42 -5.02
C PHE A 35 -3.01 15.97 -6.44
N PRO A 36 -3.76 16.46 -7.46
CA PRO A 36 -3.49 16.14 -8.86
C PRO A 36 -2.38 17.02 -9.45
N VAL A 37 -1.50 16.43 -10.23
CA VAL A 37 -0.45 17.12 -11.00
C VAL A 37 -0.40 16.56 -12.42
N GLY A 38 -0.93 17.29 -13.39
CA GLY A 38 -0.86 16.88 -14.81
C GLY A 38 -1.42 15.49 -15.13
N GLY A 39 -2.46 15.06 -14.41
CA GLY A 39 -3.06 13.74 -14.52
C GLY A 39 -2.47 12.68 -13.58
N TRP A 40 -1.36 12.96 -12.91
CA TRP A 40 -0.87 12.16 -11.79
C TRP A 40 -1.67 12.46 -10.53
N GLU A 41 -1.96 11.43 -9.76
CA GLU A 41 -2.36 11.58 -8.36
C GLU A 41 -1.11 11.46 -7.51
N VAL A 42 -0.84 12.50 -6.71
CA VAL A 42 0.38 12.60 -5.89
C VAL A 42 -0.02 12.74 -4.44
N SER A 43 0.59 11.96 -3.56
CA SER A 43 0.42 12.02 -2.12
C SER A 43 1.76 12.25 -1.43
N LEU A 44 1.72 13.09 -0.41
CA LEU A 44 2.81 13.31 0.53
C LEU A 44 2.25 13.11 1.93
N GLY A 45 2.98 12.48 2.81
CA GLY A 45 2.46 12.23 4.14
C GLY A 45 3.53 11.81 5.16
N GLU A 46 3.07 11.79 6.40
CA GLU A 46 3.72 11.24 7.55
C GLU A 46 3.01 9.92 7.91
N SER A 47 3.75 8.87 8.14
CA SER A 47 3.25 7.50 8.39
C SER A 47 2.35 6.94 7.29
N MET A 48 2.40 7.51 6.09
CA MET A 48 1.64 7.09 4.93
C MET A 48 2.38 5.97 4.19
N ASP A 49 1.62 4.99 3.70
CA ASP A 49 2.17 3.99 2.79
C ASP A 49 2.55 4.62 1.44
N ALA A 50 3.79 4.42 1.01
CA ALA A 50 4.28 4.91 -0.28
C ALA A 50 3.68 4.17 -1.49
N SER A 51 2.97 3.06 -1.31
CA SER A 51 2.20 2.38 -2.34
C SER A 51 0.76 2.90 -2.53
N LYS A 52 0.35 3.90 -1.74
CA LYS A 52 -1.02 4.43 -1.66
C LYS A 52 -1.70 4.68 -3.01
N ASN A 53 -1.00 5.30 -3.95
CA ASN A 53 -1.54 5.68 -5.26
C ASN A 53 -1.18 4.67 -6.37
N TRP A 54 -0.74 3.48 -6.01
CA TRP A 54 -0.38 2.48 -7.00
C TRP A 54 -1.60 1.77 -7.57
N PRO A 55 -1.55 1.31 -8.84
CA PRO A 55 -2.58 0.47 -9.39
C PRO A 55 -2.71 -0.82 -8.57
N ASN A 56 -3.94 -1.27 -8.40
CA ASN A 56 -4.22 -2.53 -7.71
C ASN A 56 -5.41 -3.23 -8.37
N ALA A 57 -5.15 -4.31 -9.10
CA ALA A 57 -6.14 -5.10 -9.81
C ALA A 57 -6.93 -6.03 -8.88
N CYS A 58 -7.47 -5.48 -7.79
CA CYS A 58 -8.31 -6.20 -6.85
C CYS A 58 -9.78 -5.81 -7.00
N LYS A 59 -10.67 -6.78 -7.04
CA LYS A 59 -12.11 -6.57 -7.27
C LYS A 59 -12.99 -7.22 -6.19
N TYR A 60 -12.53 -7.36 -4.98
CA TYR A 60 -13.37 -7.79 -3.88
C TYR A 60 -13.41 -6.74 -2.76
N THR A 61 -14.49 -6.76 -1.99
CA THR A 61 -14.60 -5.92 -0.81
C THR A 61 -14.00 -6.67 0.37
N PRO A 62 -13.00 -6.14 1.05
CA PRO A 62 -12.42 -6.80 2.21
C PRO A 62 -13.44 -6.92 3.34
N ILE A 63 -13.51 -8.11 3.94
CA ILE A 63 -14.33 -8.38 5.13
C ILE A 63 -13.44 -8.59 6.34
N VAL A 64 -12.18 -8.91 6.09
CA VAL A 64 -11.16 -9.20 7.09
C VAL A 64 -9.88 -8.44 6.72
N ASP A 65 -9.11 -8.04 7.70
CA ASP A 65 -7.89 -7.27 7.55
C ASP A 65 -6.90 -7.93 6.57
N SER A 66 -6.66 -9.21 6.73
CA SER A 66 -5.78 -9.98 5.85
C SER A 66 -6.20 -10.01 4.36
N MET A 67 -7.39 -9.51 4.03
CA MET A 67 -7.90 -9.37 2.66
C MET A 67 -7.92 -7.92 2.19
N GLU A 68 -7.68 -6.97 3.06
CA GLU A 68 -7.75 -5.54 2.74
C GLU A 68 -6.72 -5.18 1.68
N ASP A 69 -5.54 -5.69 1.79
CA ASP A 69 -4.44 -5.46 0.86
C ASP A 69 -4.62 -6.19 -0.48
N CYS A 70 -5.66 -6.98 -0.62
CA CYS A 70 -5.89 -7.80 -1.80
C CYS A 70 -4.73 -8.77 -2.11
N GLY A 71 -4.04 -9.24 -1.11
CA GLY A 71 -2.77 -9.98 -1.31
C GLY A 71 -1.79 -9.24 -2.12
N ALA A 72 -0.95 -8.92 -2.50
CA ALA A 72 0.18 -8.71 -3.31
C ALA A 72 0.59 -7.28 -3.66
N THR A 73 -0.30 -6.37 -4.07
CA THR A 73 0.21 -5.05 -4.49
C THR A 73 0.43 -4.13 -3.30
N ARG A 74 -0.41 -4.27 -2.28
CA ARG A 74 -0.25 -3.53 -1.03
C ARG A 74 0.57 -4.27 0.02
N SER A 75 0.82 -5.55 -0.15
CA SER A 75 1.82 -6.24 0.66
C SER A 75 3.27 -5.82 0.33
N VAL A 76 3.45 -5.10 -0.79
CA VAL A 76 4.62 -4.25 -0.98
C VAL A 76 4.40 -2.95 -0.20
N ASP A 77 4.11 -3.11 1.07
CA ASP A 77 3.83 -2.04 2.01
C ASP A 77 5.13 -1.28 2.34
N MET A 78 5.08 0.03 2.18
CA MET A 78 6.26 0.87 2.38
C MET A 78 5.91 2.07 3.27
N PRO A 79 5.48 1.84 4.51
CA PRO A 79 5.25 2.93 5.45
C PRO A 79 6.58 3.60 5.82
N GLY A 80 6.53 4.83 6.24
CA GLY A 80 7.69 5.57 6.75
C GLY A 80 7.26 6.92 7.30
N ASP A 81 8.09 7.51 8.14
CA ASP A 81 7.78 8.80 8.78
C ASP A 81 7.60 9.92 7.76
N ILE A 82 8.38 9.89 6.69
CA ILE A 82 8.16 10.74 5.53
C ILE A 82 7.91 9.86 4.31
N SER A 83 6.78 10.08 3.63
CA SER A 83 6.37 9.26 2.50
C SER A 83 5.88 10.08 1.32
N PHE A 84 6.16 9.55 0.13
CA PHE A 84 5.72 10.06 -1.16
C PHE A 84 5.09 8.93 -1.97
N SER A 85 3.97 9.18 -2.60
CA SER A 85 3.33 8.25 -3.53
C SER A 85 2.83 8.98 -4.77
N ALA A 86 2.96 8.37 -5.94
CA ALA A 86 2.38 8.89 -7.16
C ALA A 86 1.84 7.78 -8.04
N GLY A 87 0.67 8.01 -8.65
CA GLY A 87 0.01 7.10 -9.58
C GLY A 87 -0.49 7.84 -10.81
N TYR A 88 -0.51 7.16 -11.93
CA TYR A 88 -1.06 7.66 -13.19
C TYR A 88 -1.83 6.55 -13.91
N GLU A 89 -3.05 6.85 -14.32
CA GLU A 89 -3.88 5.97 -15.14
C GLU A 89 -3.96 6.51 -16.58
N PHE A 90 -3.70 5.65 -17.54
CA PHE A 90 -3.79 5.94 -18.95
C PHE A 90 -5.19 5.59 -19.48
N ASP A 91 -5.70 6.34 -20.45
CA ASP A 91 -7.03 6.11 -21.07
C ASP A 91 -7.22 4.72 -21.68
N ASN A 92 -6.15 3.99 -21.92
CA ASN A 92 -6.14 2.65 -22.52
C ASN A 92 -6.11 1.50 -21.50
N GLY A 93 -6.33 1.79 -20.20
CA GLY A 93 -6.39 0.82 -19.13
C GLY A 93 -5.04 0.48 -18.50
N TRP A 94 -3.93 1.01 -18.98
CA TRP A 94 -2.64 0.91 -18.31
C TRP A 94 -2.55 1.89 -17.14
N ALA A 95 -1.84 1.49 -16.12
CA ALA A 95 -1.53 2.35 -14.98
C ALA A 95 -0.10 2.11 -14.50
N VAL A 96 0.47 3.14 -13.90
CA VAL A 96 1.80 3.08 -13.29
C VAL A 96 1.76 3.78 -11.93
N GLY A 97 2.55 3.29 -11.00
CA GLY A 97 2.73 3.92 -9.71
C GLY A 97 4.18 3.84 -9.27
N PHE A 98 4.61 4.80 -8.49
CA PHE A 98 5.89 4.77 -7.80
C PHE A 98 5.80 5.50 -6.46
N GLY A 99 6.64 5.11 -5.53
CA GLY A 99 6.66 5.71 -4.22
C GLY A 99 7.99 5.48 -3.52
N ALA A 100 8.18 6.25 -2.48
CA ALA A 100 9.32 6.14 -1.60
C ALA A 100 8.97 6.63 -0.20
N SER A 101 9.58 6.04 0.80
CA SER A 101 9.46 6.45 2.20
C SER A 101 10.79 6.32 2.92
N ALA A 102 10.89 7.00 4.03
CA ALA A 102 12.07 6.94 4.90
C ALA A 102 11.61 6.94 6.35
N ASP A 103 12.13 6.01 7.14
CA ASP A 103 12.02 6.06 8.59
C ASP A 103 12.99 7.11 9.14
N ASP A 104 12.62 7.77 10.23
CA ASP A 104 13.43 8.84 10.84
C ASP A 104 13.73 10.03 9.89
N GLY A 105 13.01 10.13 8.76
CA GLY A 105 13.25 11.14 7.73
C GLY A 105 13.06 12.59 8.19
N GLU A 106 12.30 12.81 9.27
CA GLU A 106 12.09 14.12 9.90
C GLU A 106 13.18 14.44 10.94
N THR A 107 14.07 13.51 11.23
CA THR A 107 15.15 13.68 12.20
C THR A 107 16.44 14.22 11.56
N ASN A 108 17.49 14.34 12.35
CA ASN A 108 18.82 14.71 11.85
C ASN A 108 19.51 13.59 11.05
N LEU A 109 18.95 12.39 10.99
CA LEU A 109 19.40 11.31 10.11
C LEU A 109 19.03 11.61 8.66
N GLY A 110 17.87 12.23 8.43
CA GLY A 110 17.42 12.67 7.12
C GLY A 110 16.86 11.54 6.26
N ALA A 111 15.99 11.90 5.32
CA ALA A 111 15.46 10.95 4.33
C ALA A 111 16.51 10.64 3.25
N PHE A 112 16.55 9.37 2.81
CA PHE A 112 17.43 8.88 1.75
C PHE A 112 18.93 9.07 2.04
N THR A 113 19.32 8.82 3.27
CA THR A 113 20.71 8.83 3.73
C THR A 113 21.16 7.42 4.12
N THR A 114 22.44 7.22 4.34
CA THR A 114 23.00 5.92 4.75
C THR A 114 22.64 5.52 6.19
N GLU A 115 22.08 6.42 6.97
CA GLU A 115 21.69 6.23 8.36
C GLU A 115 20.18 6.01 8.52
N SER A 116 19.39 6.23 7.45
CA SER A 116 17.94 6.09 7.42
C SER A 116 17.55 4.78 6.76
N ASP A 117 16.53 4.11 7.26
CA ASP A 117 15.93 2.96 6.58
C ASP A 117 14.99 3.48 5.49
N ASP A 118 15.43 3.34 4.25
CA ASP A 118 14.73 3.86 3.08
C ASP A 118 13.98 2.76 2.34
N ARG A 119 12.83 3.13 1.79
CA ARG A 119 12.00 2.23 0.97
C ARG A 119 11.62 2.91 -0.32
N TYR A 120 11.63 2.16 -1.40
CA TYR A 120 11.17 2.65 -2.70
C TYR A 120 10.62 1.52 -3.54
N GLY A 121 9.71 1.86 -4.43
CA GLY A 121 9.14 0.85 -5.30
C GLY A 121 8.32 1.44 -6.44
N LEU A 122 7.82 0.53 -7.25
CA LEU A 122 7.02 0.84 -8.43
C LEU A 122 6.01 -0.26 -8.72
N ALA A 123 4.92 0.11 -9.37
CA ALA A 123 3.90 -0.82 -9.83
C ALA A 123 3.47 -0.51 -11.26
N PHE A 124 3.08 -1.57 -11.97
CA PHE A 124 2.44 -1.51 -13.28
C PHE A 124 1.15 -2.30 -13.24
N GLY A 125 0.07 -1.69 -13.74
CA GLY A 125 -1.23 -2.30 -13.82
C GLY A 125 -1.82 -2.19 -15.22
N TYR A 126 -2.72 -3.13 -15.50
CA TYR A 126 -3.61 -3.08 -16.65
C TYR A 126 -4.99 -3.54 -16.25
N GLU A 127 -5.99 -2.71 -16.49
CA GLU A 127 -7.38 -3.02 -16.14
C GLU A 127 -8.32 -2.72 -17.30
N VAL A 128 -9.21 -3.66 -17.55
CA VAL A 128 -10.39 -3.52 -18.41
C VAL A 128 -11.58 -4.20 -17.76
N ASP A 129 -12.78 -4.03 -18.28
CA ASP A 129 -14.02 -4.53 -17.66
C ASP A 129 -13.98 -6.00 -17.26
N LYS A 130 -13.32 -6.85 -18.06
CA LYS A 130 -13.35 -8.32 -17.90
C LYS A 130 -12.14 -8.90 -17.20
N TYR A 131 -11.02 -8.22 -17.18
CA TYR A 131 -9.81 -8.71 -16.51
C TYR A 131 -8.85 -7.57 -16.21
N GLY A 132 -7.99 -7.80 -15.25
CA GLY A 132 -6.90 -6.90 -14.91
C GLY A 132 -5.80 -7.62 -14.17
N PHE A 133 -4.64 -7.02 -14.16
CA PHE A 133 -3.50 -7.47 -13.36
C PHE A 133 -2.66 -6.28 -12.92
N THR A 134 -1.96 -6.45 -11.80
CA THR A 134 -0.93 -5.53 -11.35
C THR A 134 0.29 -6.30 -10.91
N VAL A 135 1.46 -5.76 -11.22
CA VAL A 135 2.75 -6.23 -10.71
C VAL A 135 3.39 -5.09 -9.95
N ALA A 136 3.82 -5.35 -8.73
CA ALA A 136 4.51 -4.41 -7.88
C ALA A 136 5.89 -4.93 -7.48
N TYR A 137 6.81 -4.01 -7.32
CA TYR A 137 8.14 -4.26 -6.79
C TYR A 137 8.47 -3.20 -5.74
N GLY A 138 8.98 -3.62 -4.60
CA GLY A 138 9.52 -2.76 -3.56
C GLY A 138 10.91 -3.21 -3.14
N ASN A 139 11.71 -2.28 -2.74
CA ASN A 139 12.97 -2.52 -2.04
C ASN A 139 12.90 -1.78 -0.70
N MET A 140 13.16 -2.51 0.36
CA MET A 140 13.24 -1.99 1.72
C MET A 140 14.68 -2.12 2.17
N GLU A 141 15.29 -1.02 2.50
CA GLU A 141 16.57 -0.98 3.17
C GLU A 141 16.34 -1.09 4.69
N ASP A 142 16.95 -2.06 5.30
CA ASP A 142 17.03 -2.23 6.74
C ASP A 142 18.51 -2.18 7.12
N ALA A 143 18.85 -1.65 8.27
CA ALA A 143 20.23 -1.43 8.78
C ALA A 143 21.18 -2.61 8.58
N THR A 144 20.69 -3.81 8.28
CA THR A 144 21.46 -5.04 8.09
C THR A 144 21.27 -5.71 6.73
N ASN A 145 20.17 -5.47 6.04
CA ASN A 145 19.84 -6.17 4.79
C ASN A 145 18.94 -5.33 3.89
N ASN A 146 19.08 -5.50 2.59
CA ASN A 146 18.10 -5.03 1.61
C ASN A 146 17.12 -6.15 1.28
N ILE A 147 15.83 -5.90 1.42
CA ILE A 147 14.75 -6.84 1.16
C ILE A 147 14.04 -6.40 -0.12
N ALA A 148 14.01 -7.28 -1.11
CA ALA A 148 13.22 -7.07 -2.32
C ALA A 148 11.85 -7.75 -2.16
N LEU A 149 10.78 -6.98 -2.33
CA LEU A 149 9.40 -7.43 -2.28
C LEU A 149 8.81 -7.45 -3.69
N TRP A 150 7.99 -8.46 -3.95
CA TRP A 150 7.26 -8.59 -5.20
C TRP A 150 5.79 -8.86 -4.90
N GLY A 151 4.92 -8.19 -5.63
CA GLY A 151 3.49 -8.39 -5.54
C GLY A 151 2.87 -8.60 -6.91
N LEU A 152 1.89 -9.49 -6.98
CA LEU A 152 1.07 -9.73 -8.16
C LEU A 152 -0.39 -9.82 -7.75
N THR A 153 -1.26 -9.01 -8.34
CA THR A 153 -2.72 -9.16 -8.25
C THR A 153 -3.33 -9.34 -9.62
N ALA A 154 -4.42 -10.07 -9.70
CA ALA A 154 -5.18 -10.22 -10.92
C ALA A 154 -6.66 -10.49 -10.63
N TYR A 155 -7.52 -10.10 -11.56
CA TYR A 155 -8.91 -10.50 -11.58
C TYR A 155 -9.37 -10.91 -12.96
N TRP A 156 -10.41 -11.71 -12.98
CA TRP A 156 -11.13 -12.13 -14.17
C TRP A 156 -12.63 -12.20 -13.91
N SER A 157 -13.41 -11.49 -14.74
CA SER A 157 -14.87 -11.35 -14.61
C SER A 157 -15.58 -11.93 -15.83
N PRO A 158 -15.69 -13.27 -15.93
CA PRO A 158 -16.44 -13.91 -17.01
C PRO A 158 -17.94 -13.66 -16.87
N GLU A 159 -18.64 -13.56 -18.00
CA GLU A 159 -20.08 -13.36 -18.03
C GLU A 159 -20.81 -14.53 -17.32
N GLY A 160 -21.70 -14.19 -16.39
CA GLY A 160 -22.57 -15.16 -15.71
C GLY A 160 -21.94 -15.94 -14.55
N ILE A 161 -20.69 -15.75 -14.21
CA ILE A 161 -20.00 -16.46 -13.12
C ILE A 161 -19.66 -15.52 -11.95
N GLY A 162 -19.50 -14.24 -12.23
CA GLY A 162 -18.99 -13.26 -11.27
C GLY A 162 -17.49 -13.03 -11.44
N THR A 163 -16.87 -12.38 -10.47
CA THR A 163 -15.46 -12.02 -10.52
C THR A 163 -14.62 -12.96 -9.66
N LEU A 164 -13.57 -13.49 -10.24
CA LEU A 164 -12.49 -14.19 -9.55
C LEU A 164 -11.32 -13.23 -9.41
N SER A 165 -10.81 -13.06 -8.19
CA SER A 165 -9.68 -12.20 -7.89
C SER A 165 -8.71 -12.91 -6.95
N GLY A 166 -7.43 -12.61 -7.07
CA GLY A 166 -6.39 -13.16 -6.20
C GLY A 166 -5.05 -12.49 -6.40
N GLY A 167 -4.13 -12.76 -5.49
CA GLY A 167 -2.79 -12.22 -5.51
C GLY A 167 -1.74 -13.17 -4.96
N LEU A 168 -0.49 -12.83 -5.19
CA LEU A 168 0.72 -13.53 -4.72
C LEU A 168 1.74 -12.49 -4.27
N GLU A 169 2.44 -12.76 -3.21
CA GLU A 169 3.56 -12.01 -2.65
C GLU A 169 4.75 -12.92 -2.35
#